data_48945f340f42616cf415b9d7f9116efe
#
_entry.id   48945f340f42616cf415b9d7f9116efe
#
_cell.length_a   1.000
_cell.length_b   1.000
_cell.length_c   1.000
_cell.angle_alpha   90.00
_cell.angle_beta   90.00
_cell.angle_gamma   90.00
#
_symmetry.space_group_name_H-M   'P 1'
#
loop_
_entity.id
_entity.type
_entity.pdbx_description
1 polymer ?
#
loop_
_entity_poly.entity_id
_entity_poly.type
_entity_poly.pdbx_seq_one_letter_code
_entity_poly.pdbx_strand_id
1 'polypeptide(L)'
;MGCALLLAEPAITDPDFWWHLRNGQLLLTLGRLISTSPYTFTALSHHWVMQEWLTEVWFAVLTGVSGRLGVLVYGDLLMLVTVGAILLRARLMGAGHGVTLGLGALMVGLGAAPIWGPRPQMETYALLAVTLYLVERQLRRGGWSAAWLPPLFLLWTNLEAGFIVGEAFLLVILGVEAWRWWRRWPGAASLRNLWVLTAATAAAVAATLVDPNGPVILLYPFQTQFDTAQQRLIAEWHSPDFHLTVLLPFLFLVLSLAVLLARYRRCSGRDALLLLMVTPLAFQSVRQTAVFVVVAIPVWMVGVETLRRAVAGRSPRRWPQGPQPRLIRAVEAGMLAVIVLVAGTQLAAGALPRVRSAVYVARWPVCAALWLRGGPPHLRIFNQYGDGGFLADQLPQDKVFIFGDAALMGNALLSQYGRTIDLAPGWLRTLDRSRSQLVVYERGMPFALAVTHTPQWVRVYQDRRVIVLERRALLHRLRLPPVPGASGWARLGAPACVGARP
;
A
#
# COMPACT_ATOMS: atom_id res chain seq x y z
N MET A 1 13.06 5.89 12.67
CA MET A 1 11.90 6.14 13.54
C MET A 1 11.14 7.39 13.11
N GLY A 2 11.78 8.53 13.01
CA GLY A 2 11.09 9.78 12.69
C GLY A 2 10.46 9.92 11.34
N CYS A 3 11.01 9.29 10.30
CA CYS A 3 10.39 9.36 8.98
C CYS A 3 9.07 8.56 8.89
N ALA A 4 8.93 7.50 9.66
CA ALA A 4 7.67 6.75 9.73
C ALA A 4 6.54 7.60 10.33
N LEU A 5 6.88 8.37 11.37
CA LEU A 5 5.92 9.27 12.03
C LEU A 5 5.62 10.55 11.20
N LEU A 6 6.53 10.96 10.30
CA LEU A 6 6.33 12.08 9.35
C LEU A 6 5.35 11.72 8.23
N LEU A 7 5.19 10.44 7.96
CA LEU A 7 4.32 9.91 6.91
C LEU A 7 2.99 9.36 7.46
N ALA A 8 2.81 9.40 8.79
CA ALA A 8 1.54 9.03 9.42
C ALA A 8 0.42 9.93 8.87
N GLU A 9 -0.43 9.38 8.04
CA GLU A 9 -1.59 10.09 7.53
C GLU A 9 -2.57 10.35 8.68
N PRO A 10 -3.04 11.58 8.89
CA PRO A 10 -4.00 11.92 9.94
C PRO A 10 -5.37 11.26 9.73
N ALA A 11 -5.59 10.67 8.58
CA ALA A 11 -6.80 9.98 8.19
C ALA A 11 -6.48 8.83 7.24
N ILE A 12 -7.32 7.80 7.24
CA ILE A 12 -7.23 6.73 6.26
C ILE A 12 -7.69 7.28 4.90
N THR A 13 -6.76 7.41 3.97
CA THR A 13 -7.00 7.92 2.61
C THR A 13 -7.00 6.80 1.56
N ASP A 14 -6.52 5.61 1.93
CA ASP A 14 -6.53 4.43 1.06
C ASP A 14 -7.97 4.00 0.73
N PRO A 15 -8.34 3.92 -0.56
CA PRO A 15 -9.68 3.52 -0.96
C PRO A 15 -10.01 2.06 -0.63
N ASP A 16 -8.99 1.20 -0.52
CA ASP A 16 -9.18 -0.22 -0.33
C ASP A 16 -9.43 -0.57 1.14
N PHE A 17 -9.01 0.27 2.07
CA PHE A 17 -9.23 0.07 3.51
C PHE A 17 -10.66 -0.32 3.88
N TRP A 18 -11.66 0.28 3.23
CA TRP A 18 -13.06 0.11 3.60
C TRP A 18 -13.60 -1.28 3.30
N TRP A 19 -13.28 -1.83 2.14
CA TRP A 19 -13.72 -3.18 1.81
C TRP A 19 -12.87 -4.24 2.54
N HIS A 20 -11.59 -3.99 2.83
CA HIS A 20 -10.78 -4.84 3.72
C HIS A 20 -11.36 -4.88 5.12
N LEU A 21 -11.70 -3.72 5.70
CA LEU A 21 -12.37 -3.65 7.01
C LEU A 21 -13.67 -4.44 7.01
N ARG A 22 -14.50 -4.25 5.99
CA ARG A 22 -15.79 -4.94 5.88
C ARG A 22 -15.63 -6.45 5.71
N ASN A 23 -14.67 -6.90 4.93
CA ASN A 23 -14.31 -8.30 4.80
C ASN A 23 -13.93 -8.92 6.15
N GLY A 24 -13.02 -8.27 6.87
CA GLY A 24 -12.61 -8.74 8.19
C GLY A 24 -13.76 -8.88 9.16
N GLN A 25 -14.69 -7.94 9.18
CA GLN A 25 -15.92 -8.01 9.99
C GLN A 25 -16.79 -9.21 9.59
N LEU A 26 -16.94 -9.45 8.28
CA LEU A 26 -17.70 -10.61 7.78
C LEU A 26 -17.00 -11.93 8.09
N LEU A 27 -15.69 -12.01 7.95
CA LEU A 27 -14.90 -13.19 8.30
C LEU A 27 -15.04 -13.54 9.79
N LEU A 28 -14.96 -12.55 10.68
CA LEU A 28 -15.18 -12.73 12.12
C LEU A 28 -16.60 -13.21 12.43
N THR A 29 -17.60 -12.74 11.66
CA THR A 29 -19.00 -13.12 11.88
C THR A 29 -19.32 -14.50 11.32
N LEU A 30 -18.78 -14.83 10.12
CA LEU A 30 -19.10 -16.06 9.40
C LEU A 30 -18.21 -17.24 9.79
N GLY A 31 -16.99 -16.98 10.32
CA GLY A 31 -16.01 -18.00 10.65
C GLY A 31 -15.46 -18.77 9.44
N ARG A 32 -15.60 -18.23 8.23
CA ARG A 32 -15.12 -18.85 6.96
C ARG A 32 -14.83 -17.80 5.90
N LEU A 33 -13.99 -18.16 4.93
CA LEU A 33 -13.72 -17.31 3.77
C LEU A 33 -14.98 -17.11 2.91
N ILE A 34 -15.04 -15.97 2.24
CA ILE A 34 -16.11 -15.58 1.33
C ILE A 34 -15.66 -15.91 -0.08
N SER A 35 -16.41 -16.75 -0.78
CA SER A 35 -16.05 -17.22 -2.13
C SER A 35 -16.60 -16.34 -3.27
N THR A 36 -17.52 -15.41 -2.96
CA THR A 36 -18.13 -14.48 -3.93
C THR A 36 -18.39 -13.15 -3.26
N SER A 37 -18.34 -12.05 -4.04
CA SER A 37 -18.53 -10.71 -3.47
C SER A 37 -19.96 -10.47 -2.99
N PRO A 38 -20.16 -10.09 -1.72
CA PRO A 38 -21.43 -9.63 -1.23
C PRO A 38 -21.72 -8.16 -1.56
N TYR A 39 -20.77 -7.42 -2.18
CA TYR A 39 -20.84 -5.97 -2.33
C TYR A 39 -21.29 -5.50 -3.70
N THR A 40 -21.04 -6.29 -4.75
CA THR A 40 -21.33 -5.90 -6.13
C THR A 40 -22.54 -6.64 -6.70
N PHE A 41 -23.16 -6.02 -7.70
CA PHE A 41 -24.16 -6.68 -8.53
C PHE A 41 -23.61 -7.07 -9.92
N THR A 42 -22.34 -6.84 -10.18
CA THR A 42 -21.67 -7.08 -11.46
C THR A 42 -20.74 -8.28 -11.46
N ALA A 43 -20.16 -8.63 -10.31
CA ALA A 43 -19.20 -9.73 -10.15
C ALA A 43 -19.76 -10.90 -9.30
N LEU A 44 -21.05 -11.14 -9.33
CA LEU A 44 -21.73 -12.14 -8.48
C LEU A 44 -21.24 -13.58 -8.70
N SER A 45 -20.79 -13.93 -9.90
CA SER A 45 -20.30 -15.27 -10.26
C SER A 45 -18.77 -15.40 -10.23
N HIS A 46 -18.05 -14.31 -9.94
CA HIS A 46 -16.59 -14.36 -9.88
C HIS A 46 -16.14 -15.02 -8.59
N HIS A 47 -15.25 -16.01 -8.71
CA HIS A 47 -14.65 -16.64 -7.54
C HIS A 47 -13.67 -15.66 -6.86
N TRP A 48 -13.82 -15.49 -5.56
CA TRP A 48 -12.97 -14.60 -4.79
C TRP A 48 -11.85 -15.37 -4.08
N VAL A 49 -10.62 -15.03 -4.39
CA VAL A 49 -9.43 -15.47 -3.66
C VAL A 49 -9.11 -14.38 -2.63
N MET A 50 -9.43 -14.63 -1.37
CA MET A 50 -9.18 -13.68 -0.28
C MET A 50 -7.72 -13.77 0.19
N GLN A 51 -6.82 -13.24 -0.60
CA GLN A 51 -5.37 -13.34 -0.42
C GLN A 51 -4.81 -12.54 0.78
N GLU A 52 -5.62 -11.65 1.32
CA GLU A 52 -5.28 -10.74 2.44
C GLU A 52 -6.17 -11.02 3.67
N TRP A 53 -6.77 -12.22 3.74
CA TRP A 53 -7.81 -12.55 4.71
C TRP A 53 -7.38 -12.30 6.17
N LEU A 54 -6.14 -12.59 6.54
CA LEU A 54 -5.66 -12.42 7.90
C LEU A 54 -5.44 -10.93 8.22
N THR A 55 -4.96 -10.15 7.27
CA THR A 55 -4.86 -8.68 7.40
C THR A 55 -6.24 -8.04 7.53
N GLU A 56 -7.23 -8.52 6.78
CA GLU A 56 -8.61 -8.04 6.86
C GLU A 56 -9.21 -8.31 8.24
N VAL A 57 -9.02 -9.52 8.77
CA VAL A 57 -9.41 -9.87 10.16
C VAL A 57 -8.68 -8.96 11.15
N TRP A 58 -7.39 -8.72 10.95
CA TRP A 58 -6.59 -7.88 11.81
C TRP A 58 -7.08 -6.42 11.81
N PHE A 59 -7.42 -5.88 10.65
CA PHE A 59 -8.01 -4.54 10.53
C PHE A 59 -9.36 -4.44 11.26
N ALA A 60 -10.21 -5.46 11.18
CA ALA A 60 -11.47 -5.49 11.90
C ALA A 60 -11.27 -5.53 13.42
N VAL A 61 -10.34 -6.36 13.92
CA VAL A 61 -10.00 -6.43 15.34
C VAL A 61 -9.45 -5.10 15.85
N LEU A 62 -8.45 -4.54 15.17
CA LEU A 62 -7.85 -3.26 15.57
C LEU A 62 -8.87 -2.13 15.57
N THR A 63 -9.73 -2.08 14.55
CA THR A 63 -10.80 -1.07 14.47
C THR A 63 -11.83 -1.27 15.58
N GLY A 64 -12.15 -2.51 15.95
CA GLY A 64 -13.07 -2.82 17.03
C GLY A 64 -12.53 -2.42 18.42
N VAL A 65 -11.22 -2.57 18.65
CA VAL A 65 -10.58 -2.26 19.96
C VAL A 65 -10.28 -0.77 20.11
N SER A 66 -9.75 -0.12 19.09
CA SER A 66 -9.19 1.24 19.20
C SER A 66 -9.64 2.19 18.07
N GLY A 67 -10.67 1.80 17.34
CA GLY A 67 -11.12 2.54 16.17
C GLY A 67 -10.04 2.56 15.08
N ARG A 68 -10.12 3.51 14.18
CA ARG A 68 -9.17 3.65 13.07
C ARG A 68 -7.73 3.94 13.53
N LEU A 69 -7.55 4.46 14.73
CA LEU A 69 -6.22 4.73 15.28
C LEU A 69 -5.38 3.45 15.39
N GLY A 70 -6.01 2.31 15.74
CA GLY A 70 -5.30 1.03 15.79
C GLY A 70 -4.67 0.62 14.47
N VAL A 71 -5.38 0.83 13.37
CA VAL A 71 -4.86 0.52 12.03
C VAL A 71 -3.74 1.47 11.61
N LEU A 72 -3.86 2.77 11.94
CA LEU A 72 -2.79 3.74 11.70
C LEU A 72 -1.52 3.36 12.46
N VAL A 73 -1.64 3.05 13.76
CA VAL A 73 -0.51 2.60 14.60
C VAL A 73 0.10 1.30 14.06
N TYR A 74 -0.72 0.38 13.57
CA TYR A 74 -0.24 -0.84 12.93
C TYR A 74 0.60 -0.55 11.69
N GLY A 75 0.13 0.33 10.79
CA GLY A 75 0.91 0.77 9.63
C GLY A 75 2.25 1.40 10.02
N ASP A 76 2.26 2.24 11.06
CA ASP A 76 3.48 2.84 11.61
C ASP A 76 4.45 1.78 12.17
N LEU A 77 3.94 0.76 12.86
CA LEU A 77 4.76 -0.35 13.36
C LEU A 77 5.40 -1.14 12.21
N LEU A 78 4.65 -1.45 11.15
CA LEU A 78 5.19 -2.10 9.95
C LEU A 78 6.28 -1.26 9.30
N MET A 79 6.09 0.06 9.22
CA MET A 79 7.12 0.98 8.72
C MET A 79 8.37 0.97 9.61
N LEU A 80 8.22 0.95 10.93
CA LEU A 80 9.34 0.84 11.87
C LEU A 80 10.10 -0.48 11.69
N VAL A 81 9.40 -1.60 11.49
CA VAL A 81 10.01 -2.90 11.21
C VAL A 81 10.79 -2.84 9.90
N THR A 82 10.20 -2.25 8.85
CA THR A 82 10.84 -2.07 7.53
C THR A 82 12.14 -1.29 7.65
N VAL A 83 12.07 -0.10 8.23
CA VAL A 83 13.26 0.76 8.44
C VAL A 83 14.30 0.04 9.30
N GLY A 84 13.88 -0.55 10.42
CA GLY A 84 14.75 -1.28 11.34
C GLY A 84 15.51 -2.42 10.66
N ALA A 85 14.81 -3.25 9.90
CA ALA A 85 15.42 -4.38 9.18
C ALA A 85 16.39 -3.90 8.09
N ILE A 86 16.05 -2.86 7.32
CA ILE A 86 16.92 -2.23 6.32
C ILE A 86 18.21 -1.71 6.98
N LEU A 87 18.11 -0.96 8.08
CA LEU A 87 19.26 -0.42 8.79
C LEU A 87 20.14 -1.51 9.41
N LEU A 88 19.52 -2.57 9.96
CA LEU A 88 20.27 -3.73 10.50
C LEU A 88 21.00 -4.46 9.38
N ARG A 89 20.37 -4.65 8.19
CA ARG A 89 21.04 -5.21 7.02
C ARG A 89 22.21 -4.34 6.57
N ALA A 90 22.00 -3.02 6.45
CA ALA A 90 23.05 -2.08 6.07
C ALA A 90 24.24 -2.10 7.04
N ARG A 91 23.98 -2.22 8.37
CA ARG A 91 25.05 -2.39 9.37
C ARG A 91 25.85 -3.68 9.16
N LEU A 92 25.19 -4.80 8.86
CA LEU A 92 25.87 -6.05 8.51
C LEU A 92 26.75 -5.87 7.26
N MET A 93 26.31 -5.06 6.30
CA MET A 93 27.05 -4.76 5.07
C MET A 93 28.20 -3.75 5.27
N GLY A 94 28.31 -3.09 6.44
CA GLY A 94 29.41 -2.18 6.80
C GLY A 94 29.06 -0.69 6.86
N ALA A 95 27.77 -0.32 6.76
CA ALA A 95 27.31 1.05 6.93
C ALA A 95 26.82 1.27 8.37
N GLY A 96 27.73 1.68 9.26
CA GLY A 96 27.44 1.78 10.71
C GLY A 96 27.44 3.19 11.30
N HIS A 97 27.86 4.20 10.54
CA HIS A 97 27.94 5.57 11.05
C HIS A 97 26.54 6.20 11.22
N GLY A 98 26.33 6.93 12.32
CA GLY A 98 25.04 7.51 12.67
C GLY A 98 24.41 8.36 11.56
N VAL A 99 25.18 9.26 10.93
CA VAL A 99 24.70 10.08 9.81
C VAL A 99 24.27 9.23 8.63
N THR A 100 25.03 8.18 8.27
CA THR A 100 24.67 7.26 7.18
C THR A 100 23.37 6.52 7.49
N LEU A 101 23.18 6.10 8.76
CA LEU A 101 21.95 5.45 9.20
C LEU A 101 20.75 6.41 9.19
N GLY A 102 20.96 7.65 9.63
CA GLY A 102 19.92 8.70 9.59
C GLY A 102 19.48 9.03 8.17
N LEU A 103 20.44 9.23 7.25
CA LEU A 103 20.14 9.45 5.84
C LEU A 103 19.44 8.24 5.20
N GLY A 104 19.85 7.01 5.55
CA GLY A 104 19.19 5.79 5.10
C GLY A 104 17.74 5.72 5.56
N ALA A 105 17.47 5.98 6.84
CA ALA A 105 16.12 6.03 7.37
C ALA A 105 15.23 7.08 6.68
N LEU A 106 15.79 8.29 6.44
CA LEU A 106 15.12 9.34 5.70
C LEU A 106 14.77 8.89 4.27
N MET A 107 15.74 8.27 3.58
CA MET A 107 15.54 7.80 2.20
C MET A 107 14.58 6.62 2.10
N VAL A 108 14.44 5.77 3.13
CA VAL A 108 13.36 4.76 3.15
C VAL A 108 12.00 5.45 3.11
N GLY A 109 11.79 6.45 3.97
CA GLY A 109 10.53 7.19 3.99
C GLY A 109 10.24 7.94 2.70
N LEU A 110 11.21 8.71 2.21
CA LEU A 110 11.01 9.59 1.04
C LEU A 110 11.03 8.83 -0.30
N GLY A 111 11.83 7.76 -0.42
CA GLY A 111 12.04 7.04 -1.69
C GLY A 111 10.82 6.29 -2.22
N ALA A 112 9.84 6.02 -1.37
CA ALA A 112 8.57 5.40 -1.76
C ALA A 112 7.39 6.10 -1.07
N ALA A 113 7.49 7.41 -0.83
CA ALA A 113 6.50 8.20 -0.09
C ALA A 113 5.05 8.00 -0.56
N PRO A 114 4.73 7.86 -1.87
CA PRO A 114 3.35 7.65 -2.30
C PRO A 114 2.73 6.30 -1.91
N ILE A 115 3.57 5.35 -1.46
CA ILE A 115 3.15 3.96 -1.22
C ILE A 115 2.94 3.67 0.27
N TRP A 116 3.58 4.45 1.14
CA TRP A 116 3.41 4.26 2.58
C TRP A 116 2.01 4.65 3.04
N GLY A 117 1.32 3.74 3.74
CA GLY A 117 -0.02 3.95 4.25
C GLY A 117 -0.56 2.70 4.97
N PRO A 118 -1.72 2.77 5.65
CA PRO A 118 -2.33 1.64 6.35
C PRO A 118 -3.03 0.70 5.35
N ARG A 119 -2.24 -0.10 4.64
CA ARG A 119 -2.67 -1.03 3.60
C ARG A 119 -1.95 -2.39 3.74
N PRO A 120 -2.53 -3.50 3.23
CA PRO A 120 -1.93 -4.83 3.35
C PRO A 120 -0.51 -4.93 2.79
N GLN A 121 -0.21 -4.22 1.71
CA GLN A 121 1.12 -4.24 1.07
C GLN A 121 2.27 -3.81 2.00
N MET A 122 1.98 -3.05 3.07
CA MET A 122 3.00 -2.68 4.08
C MET A 122 3.60 -3.90 4.76
N GLU A 123 2.83 -4.98 4.90
CA GLU A 123 3.27 -6.26 5.45
C GLU A 123 4.34 -6.88 4.55
N THR A 124 4.10 -6.88 3.23
CA THR A 124 5.11 -7.33 2.26
C THR A 124 6.41 -6.57 2.39
N TYR A 125 6.40 -5.25 2.51
CA TYR A 125 7.64 -4.48 2.60
C TYR A 125 8.40 -4.76 3.91
N ALA A 126 7.68 -4.91 5.02
CA ALA A 126 8.26 -5.26 6.32
C ALA A 126 8.85 -6.68 6.31
N LEU A 127 8.09 -7.67 5.85
CA LEU A 127 8.50 -9.06 5.83
C LEU A 127 9.63 -9.31 4.81
N LEU A 128 9.63 -8.61 3.66
CA LEU A 128 10.73 -8.64 2.70
C LEU A 128 12.01 -8.06 3.30
N ALA A 129 11.93 -6.93 3.99
CA ALA A 129 13.09 -6.33 4.65
C ALA A 129 13.68 -7.25 5.73
N VAL A 130 12.81 -7.89 6.53
CA VAL A 130 13.21 -8.88 7.54
C VAL A 130 13.84 -10.11 6.87
N THR A 131 13.24 -10.63 5.80
CA THR A 131 13.79 -11.75 5.02
C THR A 131 15.22 -11.47 4.56
N LEU A 132 15.43 -10.32 3.92
CA LEU A 132 16.76 -9.93 3.43
C LEU A 132 17.76 -9.71 4.57
N TYR A 133 17.32 -9.20 5.72
CA TYR A 133 18.17 -9.09 6.91
C TYR A 133 18.56 -10.47 7.47
N LEU A 134 17.61 -11.40 7.60
CA LEU A 134 17.87 -12.74 8.12
C LEU A 134 18.83 -13.52 7.23
N VAL A 135 18.64 -13.43 5.91
CA VAL A 135 19.54 -14.03 4.91
C VAL A 135 20.95 -13.40 4.96
N GLU A 136 21.05 -12.07 5.01
CA GLU A 136 22.33 -11.40 5.13
C GLU A 136 23.09 -11.81 6.39
N ARG A 137 22.36 -11.91 7.52
CA ARG A 137 22.92 -12.37 8.80
C ARG A 137 23.39 -13.83 8.71
N GLN A 138 22.59 -14.73 8.11
CA GLN A 138 22.94 -16.14 7.91
C GLN A 138 24.23 -16.27 7.10
N LEU A 139 24.33 -15.56 5.99
CA LEU A 139 25.48 -15.65 5.08
C LEU A 139 26.75 -15.08 5.68
N ARG A 140 26.66 -13.99 6.48
CA ARG A 140 27.85 -13.32 7.05
C ARG A 140 28.30 -13.86 8.40
N ARG A 141 27.35 -14.24 9.26
CA ARG A 141 27.66 -14.63 10.64
C ARG A 141 27.43 -16.11 10.90
N GLY A 142 26.74 -16.80 9.99
CA GLY A 142 26.29 -18.18 10.22
C GLY A 142 25.20 -18.28 11.27
N GLY A 143 25.12 -19.42 11.92
CA GLY A 143 24.13 -19.70 12.95
C GLY A 143 22.80 -20.21 12.38
N TRP A 144 21.68 -19.82 12.97
CA TRP A 144 20.33 -20.32 12.68
C TRP A 144 19.35 -19.20 12.31
N SER A 145 19.84 -18.01 11.86
CA SER A 145 18.93 -16.91 11.53
C SER A 145 17.98 -17.24 10.39
N ALA A 146 18.36 -18.07 9.42
CA ALA A 146 17.49 -18.52 8.36
C ALA A 146 16.35 -19.44 8.84
N ALA A 147 16.45 -20.07 10.02
CA ALA A 147 15.38 -20.89 10.57
C ALA A 147 14.09 -20.11 10.87
N TRP A 148 14.14 -18.79 10.89
CA TRP A 148 12.97 -17.92 11.02
C TRP A 148 12.23 -17.70 9.68
N LEU A 149 12.78 -18.14 8.54
CA LEU A 149 12.11 -17.97 7.24
C LEU A 149 10.79 -18.76 7.14
N PRO A 150 10.72 -20.07 7.53
CA PRO A 150 9.46 -20.81 7.42
C PRO A 150 8.29 -20.19 8.19
N PRO A 151 8.39 -19.87 9.49
CA PRO A 151 7.28 -19.22 10.20
C PRO A 151 6.96 -17.82 9.66
N LEU A 152 7.97 -17.09 9.15
CA LEU A 152 7.76 -15.79 8.54
C LEU A 152 6.98 -15.89 7.23
N PHE A 153 7.29 -16.86 6.37
CA PHE A 153 6.58 -17.09 5.12
C PHE A 153 5.18 -17.69 5.34
N LEU A 154 5.01 -18.56 6.35
CA LEU A 154 3.69 -19.00 6.79
C LEU A 154 2.78 -17.83 7.18
N LEU A 155 3.32 -16.88 7.93
CA LEU A 155 2.58 -15.67 8.30
C LEU A 155 2.31 -14.82 7.06
N TRP A 156 3.32 -14.61 6.20
CA TRP A 156 3.26 -13.71 5.06
C TRP A 156 2.22 -14.15 4.03
N THR A 157 2.18 -15.44 3.65
CA THR A 157 1.20 -15.95 2.67
C THR A 157 -0.25 -15.72 3.10
N ASN A 158 -0.52 -15.72 4.41
CA ASN A 158 -1.84 -15.46 4.97
C ASN A 158 -2.17 -13.96 5.16
N LEU A 159 -1.15 -13.10 5.16
CA LEU A 159 -1.32 -11.66 5.29
C LEU A 159 -1.46 -10.95 3.93
N GLU A 160 -0.60 -11.30 2.95
CA GLU A 160 -0.57 -10.62 1.65
C GLU A 160 0.21 -11.44 0.61
N ALA A 161 -0.23 -11.41 -0.65
CA ALA A 161 0.31 -12.23 -1.74
C ALA A 161 1.73 -11.86 -2.21
N GLY A 162 2.34 -10.81 -1.68
CA GLY A 162 3.72 -10.41 -2.02
C GLY A 162 4.81 -11.36 -1.56
N PHE A 163 4.48 -12.43 -0.82
CA PHE A 163 5.43 -13.47 -0.42
C PHE A 163 6.18 -14.08 -1.62
N ILE A 164 5.56 -14.13 -2.81
CA ILE A 164 6.17 -14.63 -4.04
C ILE A 164 7.43 -13.84 -4.44
N VAL A 165 7.47 -12.54 -4.14
CA VAL A 165 8.67 -11.69 -4.35
C VAL A 165 9.79 -12.12 -3.41
N GLY A 166 9.43 -12.43 -2.16
CA GLY A 166 10.37 -12.98 -1.18
C GLY A 166 10.96 -14.32 -1.62
N GLU A 167 10.11 -15.24 -2.10
CA GLU A 167 10.55 -16.54 -2.64
C GLU A 167 11.49 -16.38 -3.84
N ALA A 168 11.12 -15.52 -4.80
CA ALA A 168 11.97 -15.23 -5.96
C ALA A 168 13.34 -14.69 -5.53
N PHE A 169 13.38 -13.81 -4.53
CA PHE A 169 14.65 -13.28 -4.01
C PHE A 169 15.47 -14.33 -3.28
N LEU A 170 14.85 -15.21 -2.50
CA LEU A 170 15.54 -16.34 -1.87
C LEU A 170 16.18 -17.26 -2.90
N LEU A 171 15.45 -17.61 -3.97
CA LEU A 171 15.97 -18.46 -5.06
C LEU A 171 17.13 -17.80 -5.80
N VAL A 172 17.03 -16.51 -6.10
CA VAL A 172 18.12 -15.74 -6.74
C VAL A 172 19.36 -15.70 -5.85
N ILE A 173 19.18 -15.41 -4.56
CA ILE A 173 20.31 -15.36 -3.60
C ILE A 173 20.95 -16.74 -3.48
N LEU A 174 20.18 -17.81 -3.35
CA LEU A 174 20.69 -19.18 -3.31
C LEU A 174 21.46 -19.52 -4.58
N GLY A 175 20.92 -19.22 -5.76
CA GLY A 175 21.58 -19.46 -7.03
C GLY A 175 22.93 -18.75 -7.12
N VAL A 176 23.00 -17.48 -6.72
CA VAL A 176 24.26 -16.71 -6.72
C VAL A 176 25.27 -17.27 -5.72
N GLU A 177 24.85 -17.57 -4.48
CA GLU A 177 25.78 -18.07 -3.47
C GLU A 177 26.23 -19.50 -3.75
N ALA A 178 25.36 -20.36 -4.33
CA ALA A 178 25.74 -21.70 -4.80
C ALA A 178 26.75 -21.61 -5.95
N TRP A 179 26.52 -20.71 -6.93
CA TRP A 179 27.47 -20.44 -8.01
C TRP A 179 28.83 -19.97 -7.48
N ARG A 180 28.85 -19.02 -6.53
CA ARG A 180 30.08 -18.50 -5.90
C ARG A 180 30.83 -19.61 -5.15
N TRP A 181 30.10 -20.44 -4.45
CA TRP A 181 30.68 -21.59 -3.74
C TRP A 181 31.28 -22.60 -4.73
N TRP A 182 30.56 -22.94 -5.77
CA TRP A 182 31.03 -23.86 -6.80
C TRP A 182 32.28 -23.37 -7.51
N ARG A 183 32.33 -22.05 -7.82
CA ARG A 183 33.49 -21.39 -8.43
C ARG A 183 34.62 -21.08 -7.42
N ARG A 184 34.42 -21.45 -6.17
CA ARG A 184 35.37 -21.19 -5.07
C ARG A 184 35.78 -19.70 -4.97
N TRP A 185 34.87 -18.80 -5.19
CA TRP A 185 35.13 -17.36 -5.13
C TRP A 185 35.47 -16.94 -3.69
N PRO A 186 36.46 -16.04 -3.52
CA PRO A 186 36.79 -15.49 -2.20
C PRO A 186 35.55 -14.91 -1.52
N GLY A 187 35.36 -15.27 -0.25
CA GLY A 187 34.22 -14.79 0.54
C GLY A 187 32.86 -15.42 0.16
N ALA A 188 32.84 -16.55 -0.57
CA ALA A 188 31.65 -17.36 -0.74
C ALA A 188 31.18 -17.92 0.61
N ALA A 189 29.86 -18.14 0.75
CA ALA A 189 29.29 -18.75 1.93
C ALA A 189 29.84 -20.15 2.17
N SER A 190 29.97 -20.55 3.44
CA SER A 190 30.34 -21.94 3.77
C SER A 190 29.25 -22.91 3.33
N LEU A 191 29.64 -24.15 3.01
CA LEU A 191 28.69 -25.20 2.63
C LEU A 191 27.59 -25.38 3.70
N ARG A 192 27.96 -25.30 4.99
CA ARG A 192 26.99 -25.37 6.09
C ARG A 192 25.95 -24.25 5.99
N ASN A 193 26.39 -23.00 5.76
CA ASN A 193 25.47 -21.86 5.64
C ASN A 193 24.57 -21.98 4.43
N LEU A 194 25.08 -22.50 3.31
CA LEU A 194 24.26 -22.79 2.12
C LEU A 194 23.23 -23.87 2.41
N TRP A 195 23.60 -24.98 3.06
CA TRP A 195 22.64 -26.03 3.42
C TRP A 195 21.54 -25.52 4.36
N VAL A 196 21.90 -24.75 5.39
CA VAL A 196 20.92 -24.15 6.31
C VAL A 196 19.97 -23.21 5.55
N LEU A 197 20.51 -22.37 4.66
CA LEU A 197 19.69 -21.45 3.86
C LEU A 197 18.80 -22.21 2.87
N THR A 198 19.33 -23.24 2.20
CA THR A 198 18.56 -24.08 1.25
C THR A 198 17.41 -24.78 1.96
N ALA A 199 17.70 -25.45 3.08
CA ALA A 199 16.67 -26.14 3.87
C ALA A 199 15.60 -25.18 4.38
N ALA A 200 16.03 -24.01 4.89
CA ALA A 200 15.10 -22.98 5.37
C ALA A 200 14.25 -22.37 4.23
N THR A 201 14.84 -22.18 3.04
CA THR A 201 14.09 -21.71 1.86
C THR A 201 13.09 -22.76 1.39
N ALA A 202 13.49 -24.03 1.30
CA ALA A 202 12.56 -25.11 0.92
C ALA A 202 11.40 -25.22 1.91
N ALA A 203 11.70 -25.15 3.21
CA ALA A 203 10.66 -25.14 4.25
C ALA A 203 9.78 -23.87 4.21
N ALA A 204 10.34 -22.70 3.86
CA ALA A 204 9.57 -21.47 3.68
C ALA A 204 8.60 -21.59 2.49
N VAL A 205 9.07 -22.08 1.34
CA VAL A 205 8.20 -22.34 0.17
C VAL A 205 7.12 -23.39 0.51
N ALA A 206 7.45 -24.45 1.24
CA ALA A 206 6.44 -25.41 1.69
C ALA A 206 5.42 -24.77 2.65
N ALA A 207 5.84 -23.85 3.50
CA ALA A 207 4.97 -23.14 4.44
C ALA A 207 3.94 -22.24 3.75
N THR A 208 4.25 -21.69 2.55
CA THR A 208 3.30 -20.88 1.79
C THR A 208 2.13 -21.68 1.21
N LEU A 209 2.21 -23.00 1.19
CA LEU A 209 1.08 -23.88 0.82
C LEU A 209 0.02 -23.98 1.94
N VAL A 210 0.34 -23.50 3.15
CA VAL A 210 -0.59 -23.49 4.30
C VAL A 210 -1.37 -22.18 4.28
N ASP A 211 -2.30 -22.09 3.34
CA ASP A 211 -3.21 -20.97 3.14
C ASP A 211 -4.63 -21.52 2.92
N PRO A 212 -5.70 -20.89 3.50
CA PRO A 212 -7.08 -21.36 3.33
C PRO A 212 -7.57 -21.35 1.88
N ASN A 213 -6.99 -20.51 1.00
CA ASN A 213 -7.32 -20.52 -0.43
C ASN A 213 -6.67 -21.71 -1.17
N GLY A 214 -5.78 -22.48 -0.51
CA GLY A 214 -5.06 -23.59 -1.10
C GLY A 214 -4.05 -23.17 -2.17
N PRO A 215 -3.65 -24.07 -3.09
CA PRO A 215 -2.58 -23.80 -4.06
C PRO A 215 -2.85 -22.65 -5.03
N VAL A 216 -4.11 -22.18 -5.15
CA VAL A 216 -4.50 -21.06 -6.02
C VAL A 216 -3.76 -19.78 -5.62
N ILE A 217 -3.41 -19.63 -4.34
CA ILE A 217 -2.67 -18.47 -3.84
C ILE A 217 -1.31 -18.26 -4.55
N LEU A 218 -0.67 -19.35 -5.01
CA LEU A 218 0.60 -19.27 -5.74
C LEU A 218 0.45 -18.66 -7.15
N LEU A 219 -0.73 -18.79 -7.76
CA LEU A 219 -1.00 -18.27 -9.10
C LEU A 219 -1.56 -16.85 -9.08
N TYR A 220 -2.17 -16.44 -7.98
CA TYR A 220 -2.84 -15.16 -7.83
C TYR A 220 -1.94 -13.94 -8.14
N PRO A 221 -0.69 -13.82 -7.65
CA PRO A 221 0.18 -12.68 -7.95
C PRO A 221 0.49 -12.53 -9.44
N PHE A 222 0.61 -13.65 -10.16
CA PHE A 222 0.85 -13.64 -11.60
C PHE A 222 -0.38 -13.16 -12.38
N GLN A 223 -1.58 -13.58 -12.00
CA GLN A 223 -2.83 -13.11 -12.60
C GLN A 223 -2.97 -11.60 -12.47
N THR A 224 -2.68 -11.07 -11.28
CA THR A 224 -2.76 -9.64 -10.99
C THR A 224 -1.69 -8.84 -11.76
N GLN A 225 -0.45 -9.35 -11.81
CA GLN A 225 0.66 -8.66 -12.47
C GLN A 225 0.45 -8.51 -13.98
N PHE A 226 -0.26 -9.43 -14.63
CA PHE A 226 -0.47 -9.42 -16.08
C PHE A 226 -1.85 -8.86 -16.50
N ASP A 227 -2.65 -8.34 -15.57
CA ASP A 227 -3.93 -7.72 -15.88
C ASP A 227 -3.75 -6.32 -16.48
N THR A 228 -3.99 -6.22 -17.79
CA THR A 228 -3.78 -4.98 -18.54
C THR A 228 -4.81 -3.89 -18.23
N ALA A 229 -6.04 -4.25 -17.84
CA ALA A 229 -7.05 -3.26 -17.46
C ALA A 229 -6.72 -2.64 -16.10
N GLN A 230 -6.26 -3.45 -15.16
CA GLN A 230 -5.78 -2.99 -13.86
C GLN A 230 -4.63 -2.00 -14.03
N GLN A 231 -3.63 -2.35 -14.87
CA GLN A 231 -2.49 -1.47 -15.16
C GLN A 231 -2.89 -0.14 -15.79
N ARG A 232 -3.99 -0.07 -16.54
CA ARG A 232 -4.48 1.16 -17.17
C ARG A 232 -5.32 2.04 -16.26
N LEU A 233 -6.11 1.45 -15.38
CA LEU A 233 -7.11 2.15 -14.58
C LEU A 233 -6.62 2.59 -13.21
N ILE A 234 -5.62 1.88 -12.64
CA ILE A 234 -5.14 2.14 -11.28
C ILE A 234 -3.83 2.91 -11.35
N ALA A 235 -3.82 4.13 -10.81
CA ALA A 235 -2.68 5.05 -10.87
C ALA A 235 -1.37 4.46 -10.30
N GLU A 236 -1.44 3.62 -9.29
CA GLU A 236 -0.27 2.99 -8.66
C GLU A 236 0.46 2.00 -9.59
N TRP A 237 -0.21 1.49 -10.63
CA TRP A 237 0.39 0.63 -11.64
C TRP A 237 1.05 1.42 -12.78
N HIS A 238 0.85 2.74 -12.83
CA HIS A 238 1.52 3.59 -13.82
C HIS A 238 2.99 3.79 -13.48
N SER A 239 3.77 4.12 -14.49
CA SER A 239 5.17 4.54 -14.34
C SER A 239 5.28 5.78 -13.45
N PRO A 240 6.35 5.91 -12.65
CA PRO A 240 6.59 7.11 -11.85
C PRO A 240 6.60 8.38 -12.71
N ASP A 241 5.73 9.33 -12.37
CA ASP A 241 5.69 10.66 -12.99
C ASP A 241 6.58 11.63 -12.20
N PHE A 242 7.74 11.94 -12.72
CA PHE A 242 8.71 12.84 -12.07
C PHE A 242 8.35 14.34 -12.13
N HIS A 243 7.23 14.72 -12.74
CA HIS A 243 6.65 16.04 -12.56
C HIS A 243 6.01 16.19 -11.16
N LEU A 244 5.68 15.08 -10.52
CA LEU A 244 5.21 15.07 -9.14
C LEU A 244 6.39 15.12 -8.16
N THR A 245 6.47 16.20 -7.38
CA THR A 245 7.57 16.45 -6.43
C THR A 245 7.78 15.32 -5.42
N VAL A 246 6.71 14.60 -5.07
CA VAL A 246 6.75 13.46 -4.14
C VAL A 246 7.58 12.28 -4.67
N LEU A 247 7.82 12.19 -5.98
CA LEU A 247 8.63 11.14 -6.63
C LEU A 247 10.08 11.56 -6.91
N LEU A 248 10.44 12.83 -6.71
CA LEU A 248 11.82 13.29 -6.87
C LEU A 248 12.82 12.60 -5.93
N PRO A 249 12.49 12.26 -4.66
CA PRO A 249 13.41 11.50 -3.81
C PRO A 249 13.72 10.10 -4.35
N PHE A 250 12.74 9.42 -4.99
CA PHE A 250 12.99 8.15 -5.68
C PHE A 250 13.99 8.33 -6.83
N LEU A 251 13.80 9.34 -7.68
CA LEU A 251 14.73 9.66 -8.76
C LEU A 251 16.15 9.98 -8.21
N PHE A 252 16.23 10.78 -7.15
CA PHE A 252 17.50 11.07 -6.47
C PHE A 252 18.17 9.79 -5.96
N LEU A 253 17.42 8.87 -5.35
CA LEU A 253 17.94 7.60 -4.87
C LEU A 253 18.53 6.78 -6.02
N VAL A 254 17.81 6.65 -7.14
CA VAL A 254 18.26 5.90 -8.32
C VAL A 254 19.56 6.49 -8.88
N LEU A 255 19.58 7.80 -9.14
CA LEU A 255 20.73 8.49 -9.73
C LEU A 255 21.95 8.47 -8.81
N SER A 256 21.76 8.77 -7.51
CA SER A 256 22.85 8.75 -6.54
C SER A 256 23.39 7.33 -6.32
N LEU A 257 22.54 6.30 -6.31
CA LEU A 257 22.95 4.90 -6.25
C LEU A 257 23.80 4.54 -7.47
N ALA A 258 23.37 4.90 -8.67
CA ALA A 258 24.13 4.64 -9.91
C ALA A 258 25.52 5.29 -9.86
N VAL A 259 25.60 6.56 -9.43
CA VAL A 259 26.90 7.26 -9.25
C VAL A 259 27.80 6.56 -8.23
N LEU A 260 27.23 6.17 -7.07
CA LEU A 260 27.99 5.48 -6.01
C LEU A 260 28.50 4.12 -6.47
N LEU A 261 27.67 3.34 -7.19
CA LEU A 261 28.07 2.04 -7.75
C LEU A 261 29.15 2.19 -8.82
N ALA A 262 29.03 3.14 -9.74
CA ALA A 262 30.03 3.41 -10.75
C ALA A 262 31.38 3.84 -10.11
N ARG A 263 31.33 4.67 -9.06
CA ARG A 263 32.52 5.24 -8.43
C ARG A 263 33.25 4.28 -7.49
N TYR A 264 32.50 3.47 -6.72
CA TYR A 264 33.06 2.67 -5.63
C TYR A 264 32.96 1.17 -5.83
N ARG A 265 32.10 0.71 -6.74
CA ARG A 265 31.85 -0.72 -7.07
C ARG A 265 31.61 -1.60 -5.83
N ARG A 266 31.00 -1.03 -4.79
CA ARG A 266 30.70 -1.72 -3.52
C ARG A 266 29.30 -2.35 -3.57
N CYS A 267 29.16 -3.39 -4.41
CA CYS A 267 27.92 -4.18 -4.52
C CYS A 267 28.28 -5.66 -4.62
N SER A 268 27.58 -6.50 -3.88
CA SER A 268 27.73 -7.94 -4.02
C SER A 268 26.98 -8.42 -5.28
N GLY A 269 27.41 -9.56 -5.87
CA GLY A 269 26.73 -10.10 -7.06
C GLY A 269 25.24 -10.36 -6.84
N ARG A 270 24.85 -10.82 -5.65
CA ARG A 270 23.44 -11.02 -5.29
C ARG A 270 22.66 -9.71 -5.21
N ASP A 271 23.24 -8.67 -4.58
CA ASP A 271 22.58 -7.36 -4.49
C ASP A 271 22.47 -6.70 -5.87
N ALA A 272 23.49 -6.85 -6.72
CA ALA A 272 23.47 -6.38 -8.09
C ALA A 272 22.35 -7.05 -8.90
N LEU A 273 22.16 -8.37 -8.75
CA LEU A 273 21.13 -9.10 -9.45
C LEU A 273 19.74 -8.73 -8.93
N LEU A 274 19.57 -8.60 -7.61
CA LEU A 274 18.31 -8.09 -7.04
C LEU A 274 17.97 -6.67 -7.53
N LEU A 275 18.95 -5.77 -7.57
CA LEU A 275 18.78 -4.42 -8.11
C LEU A 275 18.37 -4.47 -9.59
N LEU A 276 19.02 -5.34 -10.38
CA LEU A 276 18.68 -5.52 -11.80
C LEU A 276 17.23 -6.00 -11.98
N MET A 277 16.73 -6.84 -11.08
CA MET A 277 15.34 -7.32 -11.11
C MET A 277 14.35 -6.22 -10.72
N VAL A 278 14.59 -5.51 -9.63
CA VAL A 278 13.61 -4.56 -9.09
C VAL A 278 13.62 -3.20 -9.78
N THR A 279 14.73 -2.78 -10.40
CA THR A 279 14.83 -1.47 -11.05
C THR A 279 13.82 -1.30 -12.20
N PRO A 280 13.72 -2.23 -13.18
CA PRO A 280 12.73 -2.11 -14.25
C PRO A 280 11.30 -2.09 -13.70
N LEU A 281 10.99 -2.92 -12.70
CA LEU A 281 9.67 -2.98 -12.08
C LEU A 281 9.30 -1.65 -11.40
N ALA A 282 10.26 -1.01 -10.71
CA ALA A 282 10.04 0.27 -10.06
C ALA A 282 9.84 1.43 -11.05
N PHE A 283 10.39 1.34 -12.27
CA PHE A 283 10.11 2.29 -13.35
C PHE A 283 8.80 1.98 -14.09
N GLN A 284 8.36 0.74 -14.07
CA GLN A 284 7.09 0.33 -14.67
C GLN A 284 5.91 0.73 -13.79
N SER A 285 6.05 0.67 -12.46
CA SER A 285 4.95 0.88 -11.52
C SER A 285 5.42 1.61 -10.25
N VAL A 286 4.70 2.67 -9.87
CA VAL A 286 4.94 3.40 -8.61
C VAL A 286 4.87 2.46 -7.41
N ARG A 287 3.97 1.47 -7.43
CA ARG A 287 3.82 0.46 -6.37
C ARG A 287 5.13 -0.30 -6.09
N GLN A 288 5.93 -0.56 -7.12
CA GLN A 288 7.18 -1.30 -6.99
C GLN A 288 8.36 -0.46 -6.46
N THR A 289 8.19 0.86 -6.31
CA THR A 289 9.23 1.73 -5.74
C THR A 289 9.58 1.34 -4.31
N ALA A 290 8.61 0.85 -3.52
CA ALA A 290 8.87 0.40 -2.16
C ALA A 290 9.72 -0.88 -2.12
N VAL A 291 9.49 -1.84 -3.02
CA VAL A 291 10.33 -3.04 -3.15
C VAL A 291 11.76 -2.65 -3.55
N PHE A 292 11.89 -1.70 -4.50
CA PHE A 292 13.19 -1.16 -4.88
C PHE A 292 13.91 -0.52 -3.68
N VAL A 293 13.22 0.29 -2.89
CA VAL A 293 13.76 0.95 -1.68
C VAL A 293 14.30 -0.09 -0.69
N VAL A 294 13.56 -1.18 -0.42
CA VAL A 294 13.99 -2.25 0.49
C VAL A 294 15.31 -2.89 0.04
N VAL A 295 15.50 -3.07 -1.26
CA VAL A 295 16.72 -3.66 -1.84
C VAL A 295 17.85 -2.64 -1.95
N ALA A 296 17.56 -1.44 -2.44
CA ALA A 296 18.53 -0.43 -2.85
C ALA A 296 19.16 0.32 -1.67
N ILE A 297 18.39 0.65 -0.64
CA ILE A 297 18.87 1.51 0.45
C ILE A 297 20.08 0.92 1.19
N PRO A 298 20.15 -0.38 1.57
CA PRO A 298 21.36 -0.93 2.20
C PRO A 298 22.60 -0.79 1.33
N VAL A 299 22.47 -1.00 0.02
CA VAL A 299 23.58 -0.86 -0.95
C VAL A 299 23.99 0.61 -1.09
N TRP A 300 23.01 1.52 -1.20
CA TRP A 300 23.21 2.96 -1.24
C TRP A 300 23.95 3.46 0.02
N MET A 301 23.54 3.00 1.21
CA MET A 301 24.18 3.35 2.47
C MET A 301 25.65 2.91 2.53
N VAL A 302 25.99 1.72 2.00
CA VAL A 302 27.39 1.28 1.89
C VAL A 302 28.20 2.22 0.98
N GLY A 303 27.61 2.67 -0.12
CA GLY A 303 28.19 3.66 -1.01
C GLY A 303 28.43 5.01 -0.33
N VAL A 304 27.40 5.53 0.37
CA VAL A 304 27.47 6.79 1.16
C VAL A 304 28.54 6.69 2.25
N GLU A 305 28.60 5.57 2.99
CA GLU A 305 29.61 5.33 4.02
C GLU A 305 31.03 5.32 3.43
N THR A 306 31.18 4.74 2.24
CA THR A 306 32.45 4.72 1.51
C THR A 306 32.87 6.14 1.07
N LEU A 307 31.92 6.92 0.53
CA LEU A 307 32.12 8.33 0.19
C LEU A 307 32.52 9.14 1.42
N ARG A 308 31.78 9.01 2.53
CA ARG A 308 32.07 9.68 3.79
C ARG A 308 33.53 9.42 4.25
N ARG A 309 33.97 8.15 4.23
CA ARG A 309 35.32 7.76 4.59
C ARG A 309 36.38 8.35 3.63
N ALA A 310 36.09 8.37 2.34
CA ALA A 310 36.97 8.94 1.33
C ALA A 310 37.15 10.45 1.51
N VAL A 311 36.07 11.17 1.85
CA VAL A 311 36.13 12.62 2.12
C VAL A 311 36.85 12.90 3.45
N ALA A 312 36.56 12.14 4.51
CA ALA A 312 37.23 12.29 5.80
C ALA A 312 38.75 12.02 5.72
N GLY A 313 39.19 11.04 4.93
CA GLY A 313 40.60 10.73 4.71
C GLY A 313 41.37 11.76 3.88
N ARG A 314 40.67 12.63 3.13
CA ARG A 314 41.28 13.71 2.32
C ARG A 314 41.36 15.04 3.04
N SER A 315 40.72 15.20 4.19
CA SER A 315 40.78 16.45 4.96
C SER A 315 42.08 16.54 5.73
N PRO A 316 42.95 17.56 5.49
CA PRO A 316 44.18 17.78 6.26
C PRO A 316 43.89 18.21 7.72
N ARG A 317 42.65 18.64 8.00
CA ARG A 317 42.18 18.81 9.37
C ARG A 317 41.81 17.45 9.92
N ARG A 318 42.61 16.94 10.84
CA ARG A 318 42.19 15.85 11.74
C ARG A 318 40.84 16.24 12.35
N TRP A 319 39.77 15.71 11.82
CA TRP A 319 38.50 15.72 12.57
C TRP A 319 38.83 15.01 13.89
N PRO A 320 38.47 15.63 15.02
CA PRO A 320 38.79 15.03 16.31
C PRO A 320 38.33 13.59 16.29
N GLN A 321 39.26 12.65 16.46
CA GLN A 321 38.95 11.21 16.62
C GLN A 321 38.46 10.92 18.03
N GLY A 322 37.67 11.80 18.58
CA GLY A 322 36.91 11.59 19.79
C GLY A 322 35.47 11.87 19.50
N PRO A 323 34.54 11.33 20.27
CA PRO A 323 33.15 11.70 20.08
C PRO A 323 33.08 13.23 20.20
N GLN A 324 32.66 13.91 19.13
CA GLN A 324 32.10 15.23 19.33
C GLN A 324 30.69 15.00 19.87
N PRO A 325 30.58 14.70 21.19
CA PRO A 325 29.35 14.13 21.71
C PRO A 325 28.25 15.17 21.77
N ARG A 326 28.60 16.46 21.80
CA ARG A 326 27.64 17.53 22.00
C ARG A 326 26.96 17.97 20.69
N LEU A 327 27.69 18.21 19.61
CA LEU A 327 27.09 18.68 18.36
C LEU A 327 26.31 17.55 17.66
N ILE A 328 26.87 16.33 17.59
CA ILE A 328 26.17 15.18 16.99
C ILE A 328 24.94 14.84 17.81
N ARG A 329 25.03 14.78 19.12
CA ARG A 329 23.85 14.58 20.02
C ARG A 329 22.85 15.73 19.91
N ALA A 330 23.31 16.99 19.77
CA ALA A 330 22.41 18.11 19.57
C ALA A 330 21.68 18.04 18.21
N VAL A 331 22.35 17.62 17.14
CA VAL A 331 21.73 17.37 15.83
C VAL A 331 20.79 16.18 15.90
N GLU A 332 21.18 15.08 16.51
CA GLU A 332 20.32 13.90 16.72
C GLU A 332 19.11 14.25 17.59
N ALA A 333 19.31 15.00 18.68
CA ALA A 333 18.22 15.48 19.53
C ALA A 333 17.32 16.49 18.83
N GLY A 334 17.89 17.40 18.02
CA GLY A 334 17.13 18.34 17.20
C GLY A 334 16.29 17.62 16.12
N MET A 335 16.89 16.66 15.44
CA MET A 335 16.15 15.81 14.50
C MET A 335 15.03 15.03 15.20
N LEU A 336 15.33 14.42 16.36
CA LEU A 336 14.33 13.71 17.14
C LEU A 336 13.21 14.64 17.61
N ALA A 337 13.55 15.86 18.05
CA ALA A 337 12.57 16.86 18.46
C ALA A 337 11.66 17.31 17.30
N VAL A 338 12.22 17.57 16.12
CA VAL A 338 11.43 17.87 14.90
C VAL A 338 10.50 16.70 14.55
N ILE A 339 10.98 15.50 14.64
CA ILE A 339 10.24 14.27 14.39
C ILE A 339 9.07 14.10 15.37
N VAL A 340 9.37 14.25 16.67
CA VAL A 340 8.35 14.17 17.74
C VAL A 340 7.34 15.31 17.58
N LEU A 341 7.79 16.51 17.22
CA LEU A 341 6.91 17.65 16.98
C LEU A 341 5.98 17.41 15.80
N VAL A 342 6.50 16.97 14.66
CA VAL A 342 5.68 16.70 13.45
C VAL A 342 4.74 15.51 13.71
N ALA A 343 5.21 14.45 14.33
CA ALA A 343 4.35 13.32 14.73
C ALA A 343 3.30 13.76 15.74
N GLY A 344 3.67 14.55 16.74
CA GLY A 344 2.75 15.11 17.73
C GLY A 344 1.70 16.02 17.10
N THR A 345 2.07 16.87 16.14
CA THR A 345 1.12 17.73 15.41
C THR A 345 0.19 16.93 14.50
N GLN A 346 0.69 15.88 13.84
CA GLN A 346 -0.12 14.96 13.03
C GLN A 346 -1.11 14.18 13.88
N LEU A 347 -0.65 13.59 14.98
CA LEU A 347 -1.51 12.89 15.94
C LEU A 347 -2.55 13.83 16.57
N ALA A 348 -2.14 15.04 16.96
CA ALA A 348 -3.05 16.06 17.49
C ALA A 348 -4.07 16.51 16.44
N ALA A 349 -3.65 16.74 15.18
CA ALA A 349 -4.55 17.07 14.07
C ALA A 349 -5.54 15.93 13.80
N GLY A 350 -5.07 14.67 13.79
CA GLY A 350 -5.92 13.48 13.66
C GLY A 350 -6.86 13.26 14.87
N ALA A 351 -6.45 13.71 16.06
CA ALA A 351 -7.28 13.66 17.27
C ALA A 351 -8.35 14.76 17.32
N LEU A 352 -8.16 15.88 16.61
CA LEU A 352 -9.15 16.97 16.57
C LEU A 352 -10.38 16.56 15.74
N PRO A 353 -11.58 16.40 16.35
CA PRO A 353 -12.77 15.90 15.64
C PRO A 353 -13.14 16.74 14.40
N ARG A 354 -12.93 18.06 14.46
CA ARG A 354 -13.22 18.98 13.35
C ARG A 354 -12.31 18.78 12.16
N VAL A 355 -10.99 18.63 12.37
CA VAL A 355 -10.02 18.40 11.30
C VAL A 355 -10.25 17.02 10.68
N ARG A 356 -10.42 16.00 11.51
CA ARG A 356 -10.70 14.64 11.08
C ARG A 356 -11.99 14.56 10.25
N SER A 357 -13.08 15.19 10.68
CA SER A 357 -14.33 15.19 9.93
C SER A 357 -14.22 15.95 8.61
N ALA A 358 -13.50 17.06 8.57
CA ALA A 358 -13.31 17.85 7.35
C ALA A 358 -12.51 17.07 6.29
N VAL A 359 -11.39 16.44 6.67
CA VAL A 359 -10.59 15.59 5.78
C VAL A 359 -11.42 14.39 5.29
N TYR A 360 -12.17 13.76 6.19
CA TYR A 360 -12.98 12.61 5.89
C TYR A 360 -14.09 12.91 4.86
N VAL A 361 -14.82 14.02 5.06
CA VAL A 361 -15.87 14.48 4.13
C VAL A 361 -15.28 14.96 2.79
N ALA A 362 -14.08 15.54 2.81
CA ALA A 362 -13.41 15.93 1.57
C ALA A 362 -12.94 14.73 0.75
N ARG A 363 -12.54 13.65 1.43
CA ARG A 363 -11.98 12.45 0.77
C ARG A 363 -13.05 11.45 0.33
N TRP A 364 -14.13 11.28 1.10
CA TRP A 364 -15.14 10.24 0.91
C TRP A 364 -16.53 10.83 0.67
N PRO A 365 -17.45 10.12 -0.04
CA PRO A 365 -18.81 10.56 -0.26
C PRO A 365 -19.70 10.38 0.98
N VAL A 366 -19.22 10.89 2.14
CA VAL A 366 -19.85 10.69 3.46
C VAL A 366 -21.27 11.21 3.48
N CYS A 367 -21.47 12.43 2.96
CA CYS A 367 -22.77 13.08 3.04
C CYS A 367 -23.80 12.37 2.16
N ALA A 368 -23.39 11.95 0.97
CA ALA A 368 -24.26 11.15 0.09
C ALA A 368 -24.59 9.79 0.71
N ALA A 369 -23.60 9.11 1.32
CA ALA A 369 -23.84 7.82 1.98
C ALA A 369 -24.79 7.96 3.18
N LEU A 370 -24.59 8.98 4.05
CA LEU A 370 -25.51 9.25 5.16
C LEU A 370 -26.92 9.56 4.70
N TRP A 371 -27.06 10.29 3.61
CA TRP A 371 -28.35 10.59 3.01
C TRP A 371 -29.01 9.32 2.46
N LEU A 372 -28.27 8.48 1.70
CA LEU A 372 -28.78 7.25 1.11
C LEU A 372 -29.18 6.21 2.16
N ARG A 373 -28.57 6.19 3.35
CA ARG A 373 -28.99 5.30 4.45
C ARG A 373 -30.46 5.49 4.87
N GLY A 374 -31.02 6.67 4.67
CA GLY A 374 -32.44 6.96 4.91
C GLY A 374 -33.36 6.52 3.77
N GLY A 375 -32.80 6.01 2.68
CA GLY A 375 -33.53 5.54 1.50
C GLY A 375 -33.92 4.06 1.57
N PRO A 376 -34.49 3.54 0.49
CA PRO A 376 -34.85 2.11 0.38
C PRO A 376 -33.55 1.28 0.28
N PRO A 377 -33.55 0.05 0.79
CA PRO A 377 -32.45 -0.88 0.65
C PRO A 377 -32.37 -1.51 -0.76
N HIS A 378 -31.27 -2.22 -1.02
CA HIS A 378 -31.05 -3.00 -2.25
C HIS A 378 -30.91 -2.16 -3.52
N LEU A 379 -30.39 -0.94 -3.38
CA LEU A 379 -30.08 -0.08 -4.51
C LEU A 379 -28.87 -0.63 -5.29
N ARG A 380 -28.91 -0.46 -6.63
CA ARG A 380 -27.82 -0.73 -7.55
C ARG A 380 -27.17 0.58 -7.95
N ILE A 381 -25.97 0.84 -7.39
CA ILE A 381 -25.27 2.11 -7.49
C ILE A 381 -24.11 1.97 -8.48
N PHE A 382 -24.13 2.70 -9.61
CA PHE A 382 -22.95 2.92 -10.41
C PHE A 382 -22.10 3.99 -9.72
N ASN A 383 -20.85 3.68 -9.41
CA ASN A 383 -20.03 4.50 -8.55
C ASN A 383 -18.63 4.74 -9.16
N GLN A 384 -17.95 5.75 -8.63
CA GLN A 384 -16.53 5.94 -8.88
C GLN A 384 -15.72 4.78 -8.26
N TYR A 385 -14.70 4.28 -8.97
CA TYR A 385 -13.91 3.11 -8.58
C TYR A 385 -13.38 3.20 -7.14
N GLY A 386 -12.70 4.31 -6.82
CA GLY A 386 -12.12 4.53 -5.49
C GLY A 386 -13.14 4.75 -4.36
N ASP A 387 -14.42 4.99 -4.67
CA ASP A 387 -15.47 5.17 -3.66
C ASP A 387 -16.23 3.88 -3.38
N GLY A 388 -16.03 2.84 -4.20
CA GLY A 388 -16.81 1.60 -4.13
C GLY A 388 -16.69 0.87 -2.80
N GLY A 389 -15.47 0.73 -2.29
CA GLY A 389 -15.22 0.12 -0.97
C GLY A 389 -15.89 0.90 0.16
N PHE A 390 -15.78 2.24 0.14
CA PHE A 390 -16.44 3.10 1.12
C PHE A 390 -17.97 2.97 1.07
N LEU A 391 -18.55 3.00 -0.11
CA LEU A 391 -20.01 2.86 -0.26
C LEU A 391 -20.48 1.47 0.19
N ALA A 392 -19.74 0.41 -0.12
CA ALA A 392 -20.04 -0.95 0.31
C ALA A 392 -20.01 -1.12 1.84
N ASP A 393 -19.07 -0.45 2.52
CA ASP A 393 -19.00 -0.43 3.98
C ASP A 393 -20.14 0.38 4.60
N GLN A 394 -20.40 1.57 4.05
CA GLN A 394 -21.37 2.50 4.60
C GLN A 394 -22.83 2.16 4.27
N LEU A 395 -23.07 1.43 3.17
CA LEU A 395 -24.40 1.05 2.66
C LEU A 395 -24.47 -0.49 2.50
N PRO A 396 -24.42 -1.27 3.60
CA PRO A 396 -24.25 -2.72 3.53
C PRO A 396 -25.42 -3.46 2.88
N GLN A 397 -26.60 -2.82 2.76
CA GLN A 397 -27.79 -3.39 2.10
C GLN A 397 -27.80 -3.10 0.59
N ASP A 398 -26.99 -2.15 0.13
CA ASP A 398 -26.94 -1.75 -1.28
C ASP A 398 -25.77 -2.43 -2.00
N LYS A 399 -25.80 -2.38 -3.33
CA LYS A 399 -24.75 -2.97 -4.16
C LYS A 399 -24.11 -1.93 -5.04
N VAL A 400 -22.78 -1.96 -5.07
CA VAL A 400 -21.97 -1.09 -5.94
C VAL A 400 -21.67 -1.77 -7.27
N PHE A 401 -21.41 -0.98 -8.31
CA PHE A 401 -21.01 -1.50 -9.61
C PHE A 401 -19.61 -2.08 -9.56
N ILE A 402 -18.69 -1.42 -8.86
CA ILE A 402 -17.25 -1.76 -8.80
C ILE A 402 -16.63 -1.26 -7.50
N PHE A 403 -15.59 -1.93 -7.04
CA PHE A 403 -14.74 -1.49 -5.91
C PHE A 403 -13.29 -1.92 -6.10
N GLY A 404 -12.40 -1.59 -5.15
CA GLY A 404 -10.93 -1.66 -5.27
C GLY A 404 -10.32 -3.02 -5.56
N ASP A 405 -11.01 -4.16 -5.33
CA ASP A 405 -10.46 -5.46 -5.67
C ASP A 405 -10.52 -5.73 -7.17
N ALA A 406 -9.49 -5.28 -7.87
CA ALA A 406 -9.38 -5.40 -9.31
C ALA A 406 -9.31 -6.85 -9.79
N ALA A 407 -8.68 -7.74 -9.03
CA ALA A 407 -8.56 -9.15 -9.39
C ALA A 407 -9.92 -9.86 -9.37
N LEU A 408 -10.74 -9.57 -8.36
CA LEU A 408 -12.11 -10.06 -8.30
C LEU A 408 -12.98 -9.47 -9.42
N MET A 409 -12.82 -8.18 -9.73
CA MET A 409 -13.57 -7.53 -10.81
C MET A 409 -13.25 -8.14 -12.18
N GLY A 410 -11.99 -8.45 -12.42
CA GLY A 410 -11.49 -9.04 -13.65
C GLY A 410 -11.41 -8.05 -14.83
N ASN A 411 -10.56 -8.39 -15.78
CA ASN A 411 -10.17 -7.53 -16.90
C ASN A 411 -11.35 -7.06 -17.77
N ALA A 412 -12.34 -7.92 -17.98
CA ALA A 412 -13.52 -7.59 -18.80
C ALA A 412 -14.37 -6.49 -18.17
N LEU A 413 -14.69 -6.61 -16.87
CA LEU A 413 -15.49 -5.63 -16.14
C LEU A 413 -14.73 -4.31 -15.95
N LEU A 414 -13.43 -4.38 -15.60
CA LEU A 414 -12.56 -3.20 -15.50
C LEU A 414 -12.48 -2.45 -16.83
N SER A 415 -12.27 -3.17 -17.95
CA SER A 415 -12.24 -2.56 -19.27
C SER A 415 -13.59 -1.96 -19.67
N GLN A 416 -14.69 -2.61 -19.32
CA GLN A 416 -16.04 -2.09 -19.55
C GLN A 416 -16.26 -0.81 -18.73
N TYR A 417 -15.88 -0.82 -17.46
CA TYR A 417 -15.96 0.36 -16.60
C TYR A 417 -15.12 1.52 -17.16
N GLY A 418 -13.85 1.27 -17.52
CA GLY A 418 -12.97 2.28 -18.10
C GLY A 418 -13.56 2.92 -19.34
N ARG A 419 -14.02 2.14 -20.32
CA ARG A 419 -14.71 2.67 -21.52
C ARG A 419 -15.97 3.46 -21.18
N THR A 420 -16.64 3.12 -20.10
CA THR A 420 -17.86 3.84 -19.68
C THR A 420 -17.52 5.22 -19.13
N ILE A 421 -16.52 5.31 -18.26
CA ILE A 421 -16.13 6.59 -17.66
C ILE A 421 -15.37 7.49 -18.64
N ASP A 422 -14.70 6.90 -19.65
CA ASP A 422 -14.02 7.60 -20.74
C ASP A 422 -15.01 8.05 -21.85
N LEU A 423 -16.31 7.83 -21.66
CA LEU A 423 -17.37 8.19 -22.61
C LEU A 423 -17.19 7.57 -24.00
N ALA A 424 -16.59 6.39 -24.08
CA ALA A 424 -16.40 5.67 -25.33
C ALA A 424 -17.76 5.34 -26.01
N PRO A 425 -17.81 5.16 -27.34
CA PRO A 425 -19.06 4.89 -28.04
C PRO A 425 -19.89 3.79 -27.39
N GLY A 426 -21.14 4.12 -27.04
CA GLY A 426 -22.07 3.19 -26.38
C GLY A 426 -21.93 3.11 -24.85
N TRP A 427 -21.26 4.04 -24.20
CA TRP A 427 -21.08 4.07 -22.75
C TRP A 427 -22.39 4.01 -21.95
N LEU A 428 -23.47 4.66 -22.40
CA LEU A 428 -24.79 4.59 -21.75
C LEU A 428 -25.36 3.18 -21.69
N ARG A 429 -25.06 2.33 -22.67
CA ARG A 429 -25.54 0.92 -22.69
C ARG A 429 -25.04 0.13 -21.47
N THR A 430 -23.88 0.51 -20.91
CA THR A 430 -23.39 -0.12 -19.68
C THR A 430 -24.32 0.16 -18.51
N LEU A 431 -24.74 1.42 -18.32
CA LEU A 431 -25.68 1.80 -17.28
C LEU A 431 -27.04 1.10 -17.46
N ASP A 432 -27.49 0.96 -18.71
CA ASP A 432 -28.77 0.31 -19.02
C ASP A 432 -28.73 -1.20 -18.81
N ARG A 433 -27.71 -1.88 -19.33
CA ARG A 433 -27.55 -3.33 -19.20
C ARG A 433 -27.31 -3.76 -17.75
N SER A 434 -26.56 -2.98 -16.98
CA SER A 434 -26.32 -3.24 -15.55
C SER A 434 -27.57 -2.99 -14.69
N ARG A 435 -28.61 -2.34 -15.24
CA ARG A 435 -29.81 -1.92 -14.50
C ARG A 435 -29.45 -1.07 -13.28
N SER A 436 -28.43 -0.21 -13.40
CA SER A 436 -28.09 0.75 -12.35
C SER A 436 -29.25 1.69 -12.10
N GLN A 437 -29.58 1.89 -10.84
CA GLN A 437 -30.68 2.74 -10.39
C GLN A 437 -30.22 4.14 -10.04
N LEU A 438 -29.03 4.22 -9.44
CA LEU A 438 -28.34 5.46 -9.07
C LEU A 438 -26.94 5.52 -9.69
N VAL A 439 -26.46 6.75 -9.94
CA VAL A 439 -25.07 7.06 -10.21
C VAL A 439 -24.57 7.95 -9.08
N VAL A 440 -23.55 7.52 -8.34
CA VAL A 440 -22.86 8.29 -7.31
C VAL A 440 -21.44 8.56 -7.82
N TYR A 441 -21.17 9.79 -8.21
CA TYR A 441 -19.90 10.09 -8.88
C TYR A 441 -19.36 11.46 -8.48
N GLU A 442 -18.03 11.62 -8.60
CA GLU A 442 -17.37 12.88 -8.25
C GLU A 442 -17.84 14.01 -9.17
N ARG A 443 -18.22 15.12 -8.53
CA ARG A 443 -18.71 16.31 -9.20
C ARG A 443 -17.61 16.93 -10.08
N GLY A 444 -18.00 17.29 -11.31
CA GLY A 444 -17.09 17.94 -12.26
C GLY A 444 -16.30 16.97 -13.13
N MET A 445 -16.31 15.67 -12.84
CA MET A 445 -15.72 14.68 -13.74
C MET A 445 -16.51 14.58 -15.05
N PRO A 446 -15.84 14.40 -16.21
CA PRO A 446 -16.48 14.35 -17.53
C PRO A 446 -17.65 13.37 -17.58
N PHE A 447 -17.50 12.19 -17.01
CA PHE A 447 -18.56 11.18 -16.94
C PHE A 447 -19.80 11.69 -16.18
N ALA A 448 -19.59 12.29 -14.99
CA ALA A 448 -20.68 12.84 -14.18
C ALA A 448 -21.47 13.93 -14.92
N LEU A 449 -20.73 14.82 -15.60
CA LEU A 449 -21.34 15.88 -16.42
C LEU A 449 -22.11 15.27 -17.60
N ALA A 450 -21.55 14.32 -18.31
CA ALA A 450 -22.21 13.66 -19.43
C ALA A 450 -23.52 12.99 -19.00
N VAL A 451 -23.54 12.22 -17.90
CA VAL A 451 -24.76 11.59 -17.39
C VAL A 451 -25.82 12.64 -17.03
N THR A 452 -25.41 13.76 -16.40
CA THR A 452 -26.34 14.84 -16.01
C THR A 452 -27.07 15.45 -17.22
N HIS A 453 -26.43 15.46 -18.40
CA HIS A 453 -27.04 16.02 -19.63
C HIS A 453 -27.86 14.97 -20.41
N THR A 454 -27.96 13.73 -19.93
CA THR A 454 -28.80 12.73 -20.58
C THR A 454 -30.24 12.79 -20.07
N PRO A 455 -31.25 12.61 -20.94
CA PRO A 455 -32.65 12.70 -20.53
C PRO A 455 -33.11 11.55 -19.62
N GLN A 456 -32.35 10.46 -19.56
CA GLN A 456 -32.66 9.27 -18.76
C GLN A 456 -32.32 9.43 -17.28
N TRP A 457 -31.53 10.44 -16.89
CA TRP A 457 -31.04 10.64 -15.54
C TRP A 457 -31.44 11.99 -14.98
N VAL A 458 -31.76 12.04 -13.70
CA VAL A 458 -32.14 13.26 -12.99
C VAL A 458 -31.27 13.40 -11.75
N ARG A 459 -30.71 14.59 -11.55
CA ARG A 459 -29.96 14.88 -10.33
C ARG A 459 -30.94 14.98 -9.15
N VAL A 460 -30.68 14.21 -8.10
CA VAL A 460 -31.51 14.15 -6.89
C VAL A 460 -30.73 14.57 -5.64
N TYR A 461 -29.40 14.68 -5.75
CA TYR A 461 -28.54 15.13 -4.66
C TYR A 461 -27.22 15.68 -5.22
N GLN A 462 -26.69 16.69 -4.54
CA GLN A 462 -25.36 17.23 -4.81
C GLN A 462 -24.77 17.81 -3.54
N ASP A 463 -23.49 17.54 -3.29
CA ASP A 463 -22.67 18.22 -2.29
C ASP A 463 -21.42 18.81 -2.93
N ARG A 464 -20.38 19.13 -2.09
CA ARG A 464 -19.11 19.70 -2.58
C ARG A 464 -18.30 18.70 -3.39
N ARG A 465 -18.44 17.40 -3.10
CA ARG A 465 -17.64 16.32 -3.68
C ARG A 465 -18.36 15.52 -4.75
N VAL A 466 -19.57 15.08 -4.49
CA VAL A 466 -20.31 14.16 -5.38
C VAL A 466 -21.66 14.68 -5.80
N ILE A 467 -22.13 14.13 -6.93
CA ILE A 467 -23.54 14.21 -7.36
C ILE A 467 -24.16 12.81 -7.29
N VAL A 468 -25.46 12.76 -7.00
CA VAL A 468 -26.25 11.55 -7.15
C VAL A 468 -27.30 11.79 -8.20
N LEU A 469 -27.33 10.91 -9.18
CA LEU A 469 -28.29 10.91 -10.27
C LEU A 469 -29.18 9.69 -10.15
N GLU A 470 -30.48 9.88 -10.22
CA GLU A 470 -31.49 8.81 -10.23
C GLU A 470 -31.96 8.57 -11.66
N ARG A 471 -32.18 7.30 -12.01
CA ARG A 471 -32.80 6.95 -13.29
C ARG A 471 -34.21 7.52 -13.39
N ARG A 472 -34.48 8.35 -14.39
CA ARG A 472 -35.79 9.08 -14.55
C ARG A 472 -36.97 8.15 -14.49
N ALA A 473 -36.90 6.95 -15.05
CA ALA A 473 -37.97 5.96 -15.02
C ALA A 473 -38.31 5.43 -13.60
N LEU A 474 -37.41 5.66 -12.64
CA LEU A 474 -37.56 5.27 -11.22
C LEU A 474 -37.88 6.47 -10.32
N LEU A 475 -37.90 7.69 -10.87
CA LEU A 475 -38.16 8.91 -10.11
C LEU A 475 -39.50 8.75 -9.35
N HIS A 476 -39.49 9.08 -8.08
CA HIS A 476 -40.59 8.86 -7.11
C HIS A 476 -40.90 7.39 -6.77
N ARG A 477 -40.36 6.40 -7.51
CA ARG A 477 -40.56 4.98 -7.18
C ARG A 477 -39.58 4.51 -6.11
N LEU A 478 -38.31 5.02 -6.14
CA LEU A 478 -37.29 4.68 -5.14
C LEU A 478 -37.57 5.34 -3.78
N ARG A 479 -38.45 6.34 -3.70
CA ARG A 479 -38.76 7.04 -2.44
C ARG A 479 -37.53 7.48 -1.67
N LEU A 480 -36.55 8.08 -2.37
CA LEU A 480 -35.36 8.63 -1.72
C LEU A 480 -35.77 9.74 -0.72
N PRO A 481 -35.10 9.85 0.43
CA PRO A 481 -35.42 10.86 1.43
C PRO A 481 -35.16 12.28 0.89
N PRO A 482 -35.82 13.30 1.41
CA PRO A 482 -35.46 14.68 1.11
C PRO A 482 -34.04 14.99 1.60
N VAL A 483 -33.32 15.84 0.89
CA VAL A 483 -31.97 16.24 1.31
C VAL A 483 -32.08 17.05 2.61
N PRO A 484 -31.36 16.65 3.69
CA PRO A 484 -31.48 17.31 4.98
C PRO A 484 -31.02 18.78 4.92
N GLY A 485 -31.77 19.68 5.55
CA GLY A 485 -31.30 21.03 5.83
C GLY A 485 -30.22 21.06 6.95
N ALA A 486 -29.74 22.25 7.31
CA ALA A 486 -28.69 22.42 8.31
C ALA A 486 -28.97 21.72 9.65
N SER A 487 -30.21 21.87 10.18
CA SER A 487 -30.64 21.19 11.41
C SER A 487 -30.74 19.67 11.26
N GLY A 488 -31.08 19.18 10.06
CA GLY A 488 -31.12 17.75 9.75
C GLY A 488 -29.72 17.16 9.75
N TRP A 489 -28.76 17.78 9.11
CA TRP A 489 -27.34 17.36 9.12
C TRP A 489 -26.72 17.39 10.52
N ALA A 490 -27.07 18.39 11.33
CA ALA A 490 -26.62 18.47 12.72
C ALA A 490 -27.13 17.28 13.55
N ARG A 491 -28.42 16.88 13.39
CA ARG A 491 -29.01 15.69 14.06
C ARG A 491 -28.34 14.39 13.62
N LEU A 492 -27.90 14.31 12.36
CA LEU A 492 -27.13 13.16 11.85
C LEU A 492 -25.64 13.17 12.29
N GLY A 493 -25.21 14.12 13.12
CA GLY A 493 -23.82 14.25 13.55
C GLY A 493 -22.86 14.67 12.42
N ALA A 494 -23.39 15.21 11.33
CA ALA A 494 -22.64 15.54 10.12
C ALA A 494 -22.76 17.03 9.73
N PRO A 495 -22.37 17.98 10.61
CA PRO A 495 -22.46 19.42 10.32
C PRO A 495 -21.62 19.85 9.10
N ALA A 496 -20.58 19.07 8.76
CA ALA A 496 -19.78 19.32 7.56
C ALA A 496 -20.54 19.09 6.25
N CYS A 497 -21.71 18.43 6.29
CA CYS A 497 -22.57 18.17 5.14
C CYS A 497 -23.56 19.30 4.85
N VAL A 498 -23.58 20.37 5.66
CA VAL A 498 -24.39 21.55 5.41
C VAL A 498 -24.00 22.18 4.07
N GLY A 499 -25.02 22.43 3.21
CA GLY A 499 -24.81 22.91 1.84
C GLY A 499 -24.99 21.85 0.75
N ALA A 500 -25.27 20.58 1.13
CA ALA A 500 -25.81 19.59 0.21
C ALA A 500 -27.22 20.03 -0.25
N ARG A 501 -27.53 19.80 -1.53
CA ARG A 501 -28.78 20.24 -2.18
C ARG A 501 -29.28 19.19 -3.18
N PRO A 502 -30.58 19.16 -3.53
CA PRO A 502 -31.11 18.32 -4.61
C PRO A 502 -30.61 18.71 -6.00
#